data_5c9ad784d4eead6157f3eea5029c376c
#
_entry.id   5c9ad784d4eead6157f3eea5029c376c
#
_cell.length_a   1.000
_cell.length_b   1.000
_cell.length_c   1.000
_cell.angle_alpha   90.00
_cell.angle_beta   90.00
_cell.angle_gamma   90.00
#
_symmetry.space_group_name_H-M   'P 1'
#
loop_
_entity.id
_entity.type
_entity.pdbx_description
1 polymer ?
#
loop_
_entity_poly.entity_id
_entity_poly.type
_entity_poly.pdbx_seq_one_letter_code
_entity_poly.pdbx_strand_id
1 'polypeptide(L)'
;MMKFLAINPIPVKKRMIELLFDYLFILAYLILLALGSFVYYLISQKGMQQPTEFESQSITFFTSVLPITLIFTYLDYIKNGSFGKKKAELQLVYEKKTVQASLIRNAIKFLPWQIGHMSAIHSVYSGFDLLYFILCYTSILFLVVLLAMSIFRKDKRHLGDLLAHTQVQLKGN
;
A
#
# COMPACT_ATOMS: atom_id res chain seq x y z
N MET A 1 -0.99 -28.25 5.04
CA MET A 1 -0.25 -27.04 5.46
C MET A 1 0.57 -26.57 4.28
N MET A 2 0.25 -25.42 3.69
CA MET A 2 1.02 -24.88 2.56
C MET A 2 2.41 -24.46 3.05
N LYS A 3 3.47 -24.92 2.36
CA LYS A 3 4.86 -24.62 2.72
C LYS A 3 5.38 -23.44 1.93
N PHE A 4 6.28 -22.65 2.51
CA PHE A 4 6.99 -21.62 1.76
C PHE A 4 7.96 -22.27 0.77
N LEU A 5 8.04 -21.64 -0.41
CA LEU A 5 8.94 -22.07 -1.48
C LEU A 5 10.27 -21.31 -1.33
N ALA A 6 11.39 -22.04 -1.26
CA ALA A 6 12.72 -21.44 -1.27
C ALA A 6 13.02 -20.76 -2.62
N ILE A 7 12.53 -21.37 -3.72
CA ILE A 7 12.55 -20.80 -5.06
C ILE A 7 11.09 -20.69 -5.52
N ASN A 8 10.64 -19.46 -5.75
CA ASN A 8 9.25 -19.17 -6.10
C ASN A 8 9.17 -18.84 -7.61
N PRO A 9 8.48 -19.67 -8.42
CA PRO A 9 8.50 -19.57 -9.87
C PRO A 9 7.56 -18.49 -10.44
N ILE A 10 7.13 -17.51 -9.64
CA ILE A 10 6.22 -16.46 -10.13
C ILE A 10 6.89 -15.65 -11.25
N PRO A 11 6.31 -15.62 -12.46
CA PRO A 11 6.80 -14.75 -13.54
C PRO A 11 6.63 -13.27 -13.20
N VAL A 12 7.58 -12.45 -13.62
CA VAL A 12 7.52 -10.97 -13.43
C VAL A 12 6.22 -10.40 -14.02
N LYS A 13 5.77 -10.91 -15.17
CA LYS A 13 4.50 -10.50 -15.80
C LYS A 13 3.30 -10.61 -14.84
N LYS A 14 3.18 -11.70 -14.08
CA LYS A 14 2.10 -11.89 -13.11
C LYS A 14 2.20 -10.88 -11.96
N ARG A 15 3.43 -10.55 -11.52
CA ARG A 15 3.64 -9.48 -10.53
C ARG A 15 3.23 -8.11 -11.06
N MET A 16 3.53 -7.79 -12.32
CA MET A 16 3.10 -6.52 -12.93
C MET A 16 1.57 -6.45 -13.04
N ILE A 17 0.91 -7.54 -13.42
CA ILE A 17 -0.57 -7.61 -13.44
C ILE A 17 -1.15 -7.42 -12.03
N GLU A 18 -0.59 -8.07 -11.01
CA GLU A 18 -1.00 -7.87 -9.61
C GLU A 18 -0.93 -6.39 -9.23
N LEU A 19 0.23 -5.76 -9.45
CA LEU A 19 0.46 -4.36 -9.11
C LEU A 19 -0.51 -3.45 -9.87
N LEU A 20 -0.66 -3.63 -11.18
CA LEU A 20 -1.54 -2.81 -12.01
C LEU A 20 -2.99 -2.81 -11.46
N PHE A 21 -3.56 -3.98 -11.19
CA PHE A 21 -4.93 -4.06 -10.70
C PHE A 21 -5.09 -3.58 -9.26
N ASP A 22 -4.08 -3.77 -8.40
CA ASP A 22 -4.07 -3.19 -7.05
C ASP A 22 -4.03 -1.65 -7.12
N TYR A 23 -3.20 -1.07 -8.00
CA TYR A 23 -3.15 0.38 -8.21
C TYR A 23 -4.42 0.95 -8.83
N LEU A 24 -5.03 0.26 -9.79
CA LEU A 24 -6.33 0.69 -10.35
C LEU A 24 -7.42 0.72 -9.28
N PHE A 25 -7.44 -0.25 -8.36
CA PHE A 25 -8.35 -0.24 -7.22
C PHE A 25 -8.11 0.95 -6.29
N ILE A 26 -6.84 1.23 -5.96
CA ILE A 26 -6.46 2.38 -5.13
C ILE A 26 -6.85 3.68 -5.82
N LEU A 27 -6.57 3.82 -7.12
CA LEU A 27 -6.94 5.00 -7.91
C LEU A 27 -8.45 5.24 -7.91
N ALA A 28 -9.25 4.19 -8.12
CA ALA A 28 -10.71 4.29 -8.06
C ALA A 28 -11.19 4.78 -6.68
N TYR A 29 -10.61 4.26 -5.59
CA TYR A 29 -10.90 4.74 -4.24
C TYR A 29 -10.56 6.22 -4.06
N LEU A 30 -9.38 6.65 -4.52
CA LEU A 30 -8.93 8.05 -4.41
C LEU A 30 -9.81 9.00 -5.24
N ILE A 31 -10.28 8.57 -6.41
CA ILE A 31 -11.24 9.34 -7.21
C ILE A 31 -12.56 9.50 -6.45
N LEU A 32 -13.08 8.44 -5.86
CA LEU A 32 -14.31 8.51 -5.04
C LEU A 32 -14.13 9.43 -3.83
N LEU A 33 -12.97 9.36 -3.16
CA LEU A 33 -12.64 10.23 -2.04
C LEU A 33 -12.58 11.71 -2.49
N ALA A 34 -11.94 12.00 -3.63
CA ALA A 34 -11.87 13.35 -4.18
C ALA A 34 -13.25 13.91 -4.56
N LEU A 35 -14.09 13.09 -5.21
CA LEU A 35 -15.46 13.47 -5.54
C LEU A 35 -16.30 13.74 -4.28
N GLY A 36 -16.21 12.88 -3.27
CA GLY A 36 -16.87 13.07 -1.99
C GLY A 36 -16.43 14.34 -1.27
N SER A 37 -15.13 14.62 -1.26
CA SER A 37 -14.57 15.87 -0.70
C SER A 37 -15.03 17.10 -1.46
N PHE A 38 -15.11 17.02 -2.79
CA PHE A 38 -15.61 18.11 -3.62
C PHE A 38 -17.10 18.41 -3.38
N VAL A 39 -17.94 17.37 -3.30
CA VAL A 39 -19.36 17.50 -2.96
C VAL A 39 -19.53 18.11 -1.56
N TYR A 40 -18.77 17.63 -0.57
CA TYR A 40 -18.80 18.21 0.77
C TYR A 40 -18.43 19.70 0.76
N TYR A 41 -17.41 20.10 -0.03
CA TYR A 41 -17.03 21.49 -0.19
C TYR A 41 -18.17 22.36 -0.75
N LEU A 42 -18.87 21.87 -1.79
CA LEU A 42 -19.99 22.59 -2.40
C LEU A 42 -21.17 22.78 -1.43
N ILE A 43 -21.45 21.78 -0.58
CA ILE A 43 -22.60 21.82 0.35
C ILE A 43 -22.28 22.66 1.59
N SER A 44 -21.06 22.61 2.09
CA SER A 44 -20.72 23.25 3.36
C SER A 44 -20.79 24.77 3.36
N GLN A 45 -20.73 25.42 2.16
CA GLN A 45 -20.76 26.87 1.95
C GLN A 45 -19.90 27.72 2.90
N LYS A 46 -19.19 27.07 3.83
CA LYS A 46 -18.26 27.70 4.76
C LYS A 46 -16.92 27.82 4.03
N GLY A 47 -16.42 29.04 3.93
CA GLY A 47 -15.02 29.22 3.51
C GLY A 47 -14.16 28.25 4.33
N MET A 48 -13.47 27.34 3.65
CA MET A 48 -12.58 26.42 4.37
C MET A 48 -11.49 27.25 5.01
N GLN A 49 -11.40 27.23 6.34
CA GLN A 49 -10.16 27.60 6.99
C GLN A 49 -9.10 26.61 6.49
N GLN A 50 -7.97 27.12 6.08
CA GLN A 50 -6.86 26.26 5.68
C GLN A 50 -6.45 25.43 6.91
N PRO A 51 -6.47 24.09 6.81
CA PRO A 51 -6.06 23.23 7.91
C PRO A 51 -4.56 23.47 8.18
N THR A 52 -4.13 23.21 9.38
CA THR A 52 -2.70 23.16 9.73
C THR A 52 -2.03 21.97 9.05
N GLU A 53 -0.70 21.98 8.98
CA GLU A 53 0.07 20.85 8.45
C GLU A 53 -0.30 19.54 9.16
N PHE A 54 -0.36 19.55 10.50
CA PHE A 54 -0.71 18.37 11.30
C PHE A 54 -2.13 17.86 10.99
N GLU A 55 -3.10 18.75 10.86
CA GLU A 55 -4.47 18.39 10.47
C GLU A 55 -4.50 17.77 9.06
N SER A 56 -3.80 18.36 8.10
CA SER A 56 -3.67 17.83 6.73
C SER A 56 -3.04 16.44 6.70
N GLN A 57 -1.98 16.22 7.48
CA GLN A 57 -1.35 14.91 7.66
C GLN A 57 -2.34 13.90 8.24
N SER A 58 -3.07 14.30 9.29
CA SER A 58 -4.05 13.45 9.96
C SER A 58 -5.22 13.10 9.03
N ILE A 59 -5.81 14.09 8.35
CA ILE A 59 -6.88 13.87 7.38
C ILE A 59 -6.44 12.86 6.31
N THR A 60 -5.27 13.08 5.71
CA THR A 60 -4.75 12.20 4.66
C THR A 60 -4.51 10.78 5.16
N PHE A 61 -3.94 10.63 6.36
CA PHE A 61 -3.73 9.31 6.96
C PHE A 61 -5.05 8.57 7.17
N PHE A 62 -6.02 9.22 7.84
CA PHE A 62 -7.29 8.58 8.20
C PHE A 62 -8.25 8.39 7.03
N THR A 63 -8.16 9.20 5.97
CA THR A 63 -9.07 9.09 4.82
C THR A 63 -8.49 8.32 3.64
N SER A 64 -7.17 8.21 3.49
CA SER A 64 -6.58 7.49 2.35
C SER A 64 -5.72 6.31 2.77
N VAL A 65 -4.67 6.48 3.55
CA VAL A 65 -3.68 5.42 3.81
C VAL A 65 -4.25 4.32 4.70
N LEU A 66 -4.87 4.71 5.83
CA LEU A 66 -5.42 3.75 6.79
C LEU A 66 -6.57 2.91 6.19
N PRO A 67 -7.59 3.48 5.53
CA PRO A 67 -8.66 2.69 4.92
C PRO A 67 -8.14 1.70 3.87
N ILE A 68 -7.25 2.12 2.98
CA ILE A 68 -6.65 1.23 1.98
C ILE A 68 -5.86 0.11 2.66
N THR A 69 -5.05 0.42 3.68
CA THR A 69 -4.32 -0.59 4.45
C THR A 69 -5.27 -1.61 5.08
N LEU A 70 -6.38 -1.17 5.67
CA LEU A 70 -7.38 -2.05 6.28
C LEU A 70 -8.12 -2.89 5.23
N ILE A 71 -8.51 -2.31 4.09
CA ILE A 71 -9.15 -3.04 2.98
C ILE A 71 -8.22 -4.16 2.48
N PHE A 72 -6.95 -3.84 2.21
CA PHE A 72 -6.00 -4.85 1.74
C PHE A 72 -5.69 -5.90 2.83
N THR A 73 -5.65 -5.51 4.10
CA THR A 73 -5.52 -6.43 5.23
C THR A 73 -6.70 -7.41 5.28
N TYR A 74 -7.92 -6.91 5.14
CA TYR A 74 -9.14 -7.72 5.09
C TYR A 74 -9.12 -8.69 3.90
N LEU A 75 -8.81 -8.20 2.70
CA LEU A 75 -8.74 -9.01 1.48
C LEU A 75 -7.68 -10.11 1.58
N ASP A 76 -6.48 -9.77 2.05
CA ASP A 76 -5.39 -10.73 2.23
C ASP A 76 -5.77 -11.79 3.29
N TYR A 77 -6.39 -11.39 4.41
CA TYR A 77 -6.80 -12.32 5.46
C TYR A 77 -7.96 -13.22 5.06
N ILE A 78 -9.08 -12.65 4.55
CA ILE A 78 -10.29 -13.42 4.26
C ILE A 78 -10.17 -14.16 2.94
N LYS A 79 -9.67 -13.51 1.89
CA LYS A 79 -9.68 -14.00 0.51
C LYS A 79 -8.33 -14.55 0.03
N ASN A 80 -7.33 -14.61 0.92
CA ASN A 80 -5.94 -14.98 0.62
C ASN A 80 -5.34 -14.19 -0.56
N GLY A 81 -5.76 -12.93 -0.70
CA GLY A 81 -5.19 -12.03 -1.69
C GLY A 81 -6.09 -10.89 -2.14
N SER A 82 -5.45 -9.80 -2.56
CA SER A 82 -6.08 -8.62 -3.16
C SER A 82 -6.76 -8.92 -4.50
N PHE A 83 -7.45 -7.92 -5.05
CA PHE A 83 -8.03 -8.02 -6.41
C PHE A 83 -6.95 -8.27 -7.46
N GLY A 84 -5.82 -7.58 -7.39
CA GLY A 84 -4.69 -7.79 -8.28
C GLY A 84 -4.12 -9.20 -8.20
N LYS A 85 -3.95 -9.76 -6.99
CA LYS A 85 -3.51 -11.16 -6.81
C LYS A 85 -4.46 -12.14 -7.47
N LYS A 86 -5.77 -11.96 -7.29
CA LYS A 86 -6.77 -12.83 -7.94
C LYS A 86 -6.69 -12.76 -9.45
N LYS A 87 -6.57 -11.55 -10.02
CA LYS A 87 -6.47 -11.37 -11.47
C LYS A 87 -5.20 -11.94 -12.05
N ALA A 88 -4.11 -11.93 -11.28
CA ALA A 88 -2.82 -12.51 -11.65
C ALA A 88 -2.72 -14.03 -11.35
N GLU A 89 -3.78 -14.68 -10.86
CA GLU A 89 -3.80 -16.07 -10.40
C GLU A 89 -2.75 -16.33 -9.29
N LEU A 90 -2.61 -15.36 -8.39
CA LEU A 90 -1.74 -15.43 -7.24
C LEU A 90 -2.56 -15.58 -5.95
N GLN A 91 -1.94 -16.16 -4.93
CA GLN A 91 -2.49 -16.27 -3.58
C GLN A 91 -1.45 -15.94 -2.54
N LEU A 92 -1.92 -15.45 -1.39
CA LEU A 92 -1.09 -15.23 -0.22
C LEU A 92 -1.12 -16.46 0.68
N VAL A 93 0.05 -16.98 0.99
CA VAL A 93 0.27 -18.11 1.88
C VAL A 93 0.85 -17.61 3.18
N TYR A 94 0.37 -18.13 4.30
CA TYR A 94 0.79 -17.78 5.65
C TYR A 94 1.47 -18.97 6.32
N GLU A 95 2.49 -18.72 7.10
CA GLU A 95 3.00 -19.71 8.06
C GLU A 95 1.96 -19.93 9.15
N LYS A 96 1.45 -18.84 9.75
CA LYS A 96 0.31 -18.82 10.67
C LYS A 96 -0.66 -17.74 10.22
N LYS A 97 -1.87 -18.15 9.80
CA LYS A 97 -2.86 -17.19 9.29
C LYS A 97 -3.47 -16.39 10.43
N THR A 98 -3.11 -15.11 10.54
CA THR A 98 -3.64 -14.18 11.54
C THR A 98 -3.94 -12.82 10.88
N VAL A 99 -4.87 -12.06 11.46
CA VAL A 99 -5.15 -10.68 11.05
C VAL A 99 -3.91 -9.81 11.23
N GLN A 100 -3.16 -10.03 12.32
CA GLN A 100 -1.92 -9.30 12.61
C GLN A 100 -0.86 -9.48 11.51
N ALA A 101 -0.67 -10.71 11.02
CA ALA A 101 0.24 -10.97 9.91
C ALA A 101 -0.18 -10.19 8.64
N SER A 102 -1.47 -10.20 8.29
CA SER A 102 -1.99 -9.41 7.17
C SER A 102 -1.81 -7.91 7.39
N LEU A 103 -2.04 -7.41 8.61
CA LEU A 103 -1.89 -6.00 8.95
C LEU A 103 -0.42 -5.55 8.85
N ILE A 104 0.51 -6.27 9.48
CA ILE A 104 1.96 -5.98 9.42
C ILE A 104 2.42 -5.93 7.96
N ARG A 105 2.04 -6.95 7.17
CA ARG A 105 2.38 -7.02 5.76
C ARG A 105 1.92 -5.77 4.98
N ASN A 106 0.66 -5.38 5.13
CA ASN A 106 0.10 -4.27 4.38
C ASN A 106 0.53 -2.92 4.94
N ALA A 107 0.75 -2.77 6.25
CA ALA A 107 1.35 -1.58 6.83
C ALA A 107 2.74 -1.30 6.22
N ILE A 108 3.60 -2.31 6.12
CA ILE A 108 4.91 -2.17 5.47
C ILE A 108 4.77 -1.90 3.96
N LYS A 109 3.81 -2.55 3.27
CA LYS A 109 3.56 -2.33 1.84
C LYS A 109 3.17 -0.87 1.54
N PHE A 110 2.37 -0.24 2.40
CA PHE A 110 1.86 1.11 2.21
C PHE A 110 2.66 2.20 2.95
N LEU A 111 3.67 1.83 3.73
CA LEU A 111 4.52 2.80 4.44
C LEU A 111 5.25 3.79 3.49
N PRO A 112 5.81 3.37 2.33
CA PRO A 112 6.37 4.34 1.37
C PRO A 112 5.35 5.38 0.92
N TRP A 113 4.11 4.98 0.70
CA TRP A 113 3.03 5.89 0.31
C TRP A 113 2.71 6.90 1.42
N GLN A 114 2.64 6.46 2.70
CA GLN A 114 2.47 7.37 3.83
C GLN A 114 3.61 8.39 3.92
N ILE A 115 4.86 7.94 3.81
CA ILE A 115 6.03 8.84 3.83
C ILE A 115 5.98 9.83 2.66
N GLY A 116 5.56 9.39 1.46
CA GLY A 116 5.37 10.25 0.29
C GLY A 116 4.29 11.32 0.52
N HIS A 117 3.18 10.97 1.17
CA HIS A 117 2.16 11.96 1.57
C HIS A 117 2.71 12.98 2.58
N MET A 118 3.47 12.52 3.56
CA MET A 118 4.11 13.43 4.53
C MET A 118 5.01 14.44 3.83
N SER A 119 5.82 13.99 2.88
CA SER A 119 6.66 14.85 2.06
C SER A 119 5.83 15.86 1.26
N ALA A 120 4.83 15.40 0.52
CA ALA A 120 3.99 16.24 -0.33
C ALA A 120 3.23 17.32 0.48
N ILE A 121 2.66 16.95 1.62
CA ILE A 121 1.95 17.89 2.50
C ILE A 121 2.94 18.90 3.09
N HIS A 122 4.08 18.42 3.61
CA HIS A 122 5.12 19.31 4.15
C HIS A 122 5.56 20.37 3.14
N SER A 123 5.72 20.00 1.87
CA SER A 123 6.11 20.97 0.82
C SER A 123 5.10 22.10 0.59
N VAL A 124 3.82 21.86 0.87
CA VAL A 124 2.76 22.88 0.76
C VAL A 124 2.89 23.95 1.85
N TYR A 125 3.32 23.55 3.07
CA TYR A 125 3.40 24.43 4.23
C TYR A 125 4.79 25.08 4.42
N SER A 126 5.85 24.33 4.15
CA SER A 126 7.23 24.72 4.44
C SER A 126 8.11 24.87 3.19
N GLY A 127 7.56 24.56 2.01
CA GLY A 127 8.32 24.57 0.76
C GLY A 127 9.20 23.33 0.60
N PHE A 128 10.13 23.43 -0.35
CA PHE A 128 11.06 22.33 -0.70
C PHE A 128 12.35 22.43 0.13
N ASP A 129 12.21 22.24 1.43
CA ASP A 129 13.31 22.26 2.39
C ASP A 129 14.02 20.88 2.51
N LEU A 130 15.02 20.81 3.41
CA LEU A 130 15.78 19.58 3.64
C LEU A 130 14.89 18.41 4.09
N LEU A 131 13.88 18.68 4.94
CA LEU A 131 12.97 17.64 5.44
C LEU A 131 12.11 17.07 4.31
N TYR A 132 11.61 17.93 3.41
CA TYR A 132 10.91 17.48 2.19
C TYR A 132 11.77 16.49 1.40
N PHE A 133 13.04 16.83 1.11
CA PHE A 133 13.91 15.95 0.34
C PHE A 133 14.20 14.64 1.05
N ILE A 134 14.46 14.67 2.37
CA ILE A 134 14.67 13.44 3.16
C ILE A 134 13.44 12.51 3.07
N LEU A 135 12.24 13.04 3.30
CA LEU A 135 11.01 12.25 3.24
C LEU A 135 10.75 11.72 1.83
N CYS A 136 10.90 12.57 0.81
CA CYS A 136 10.69 12.20 -0.59
C CYS A 136 11.63 11.06 -1.02
N TYR A 137 12.93 11.22 -0.83
CA TYR A 137 13.91 10.20 -1.20
C TYR A 137 13.76 8.92 -0.37
N THR A 138 13.43 9.02 0.91
CA THR A 138 13.16 7.86 1.76
C THR A 138 11.95 7.07 1.24
N SER A 139 10.86 7.76 0.86
CA SER A 139 9.68 7.15 0.26
C SER A 139 10.03 6.38 -1.03
N ILE A 140 10.73 7.04 -1.96
CA ILE A 140 11.13 6.44 -3.24
C ILE A 140 12.06 5.25 -3.02
N LEU A 141 13.10 5.41 -2.20
CA LEU A 141 14.06 4.35 -1.92
C LEU A 141 13.36 3.13 -1.32
N PHE A 142 12.47 3.36 -0.34
CA PHE A 142 11.75 2.26 0.30
C PHE A 142 10.82 1.54 -0.69
N LEU A 143 10.10 2.28 -1.55
CA LEU A 143 9.29 1.70 -2.62
C LEU A 143 10.13 0.83 -3.55
N VAL A 144 11.27 1.35 -4.02
CA VAL A 144 12.19 0.62 -4.92
C VAL A 144 12.72 -0.65 -4.25
N VAL A 145 13.10 -0.59 -2.97
CA VAL A 145 13.56 -1.76 -2.20
C VAL A 145 12.46 -2.82 -2.11
N LEU A 146 11.23 -2.46 -1.77
CA LEU A 146 10.11 -3.41 -1.67
C LEU A 146 9.82 -4.07 -3.04
N LEU A 147 9.84 -3.30 -4.12
CA LEU A 147 9.65 -3.81 -5.49
C LEU A 147 10.80 -4.74 -5.90
N ALA A 148 12.05 -4.32 -5.69
CA ALA A 148 13.22 -5.12 -6.01
C ALA A 148 13.21 -6.46 -5.26
N MET A 149 12.90 -6.45 -3.97
CA MET A 149 12.75 -7.68 -3.19
C MET A 149 11.66 -8.60 -3.77
N SER A 150 10.50 -8.06 -4.13
CA SER A 150 9.39 -8.86 -4.65
C SER A 150 9.65 -9.44 -6.05
N ILE A 151 10.58 -8.84 -6.82
CA ILE A 151 10.90 -9.26 -8.19
C ILE A 151 12.17 -10.11 -8.25
N PHE A 152 13.25 -9.69 -7.56
CA PHE A 152 14.59 -10.28 -7.75
C PHE A 152 14.95 -11.34 -6.72
N ARG A 153 14.36 -11.33 -5.50
CA ARG A 153 14.63 -12.39 -4.53
C ARG A 153 14.15 -13.75 -5.04
N LYS A 154 14.88 -14.81 -4.74
CA LYS A 154 14.53 -16.19 -5.12
C LYS A 154 13.17 -16.62 -4.57
N ASP A 155 12.85 -16.21 -3.35
CA ASP A 155 11.59 -16.51 -2.66
C ASP A 155 10.47 -15.49 -2.96
N LYS A 156 10.76 -14.40 -3.71
CA LYS A 156 9.81 -13.34 -4.10
C LYS A 156 9.11 -12.64 -2.92
N ARG A 157 9.72 -12.61 -1.76
CA ARG A 157 9.18 -11.98 -0.54
C ARG A 157 9.77 -10.59 -0.37
N HIS A 158 8.92 -9.58 -0.23
CA HIS A 158 9.34 -8.24 0.19
C HIS A 158 9.43 -8.15 1.73
N LEU A 159 9.91 -7.03 2.27
CA LEU A 159 10.12 -6.85 3.70
C LEU A 159 8.86 -7.14 4.54
N GLY A 160 7.69 -6.67 4.10
CA GLY A 160 6.42 -6.95 4.77
C GLY A 160 6.08 -8.45 4.80
N ASP A 161 6.40 -9.20 3.72
CA ASP A 161 6.22 -10.65 3.70
C ASP A 161 7.17 -11.36 4.66
N LEU A 162 8.39 -10.87 4.82
CA LEU A 162 9.37 -11.43 5.76
C LEU A 162 8.91 -11.25 7.21
N LEU A 163 8.53 -10.02 7.58
CA LEU A 163 8.10 -9.68 8.94
C LEU A 163 6.76 -10.32 9.32
N ALA A 164 5.87 -10.48 8.34
CA ALA A 164 4.56 -11.08 8.55
C ALA A 164 4.54 -12.61 8.39
N HIS A 165 5.68 -13.24 8.10
CA HIS A 165 5.77 -14.68 7.80
C HIS A 165 4.74 -15.09 6.75
N THR A 166 4.76 -14.39 5.60
CA THR A 166 3.88 -14.66 4.46
C THR A 166 4.69 -14.85 3.17
N GLN A 167 4.06 -15.41 2.16
CA GLN A 167 4.62 -15.51 0.81
C GLN A 167 3.51 -15.49 -0.22
N VAL A 168 3.67 -14.71 -1.29
CA VAL A 168 2.78 -14.80 -2.45
C VAL A 168 3.25 -15.96 -3.33
N GLN A 169 2.32 -16.81 -3.75
CA GLN A 169 2.57 -17.98 -4.60
C GLN A 169 1.58 -18.04 -5.77
N LEU A 170 1.85 -18.86 -6.78
CA LEU A 170 0.89 -19.20 -7.81
C LEU A 170 -0.30 -19.95 -7.19
N LYS A 171 -1.51 -19.67 -7.65
CA LYS A 171 -2.69 -20.38 -7.20
C LYS A 171 -2.66 -21.80 -7.78
N GLY A 172 -2.71 -22.81 -6.92
CA GLY A 172 -2.70 -24.22 -7.35
C GLY A 172 -1.37 -24.95 -7.17
N ASN A 173 -0.35 -24.30 -6.61
CA ASN A 173 0.87 -24.97 -6.15
C ASN A 173 0.73 -25.40 -4.69
#